data_446bb04ac81a35a829939963deb4e682
#
_entry.id   446bb04ac81a35a829939963deb4e682
#
_cell.length_a   1.000
_cell.length_b   1.000
_cell.length_c   1.000
_cell.angle_alpha   90.00
_cell.angle_beta   90.00
_cell.angle_gamma   90.00
#
_symmetry.space_group_name_H-M   'P 1'
#
loop_
_entity.id
_entity.type
_entity.pdbx_description
1 polymer ?
#
loop_
_entity_poly.entity_id
_entity_poly.type
_entity_poly.pdbx_seq_one_letter_code
_entity_poly.pdbx_strand_id
1 'polypeptide(L)'
;MAKEKFERTKPHVNVGTIGHVDHGKTTLTAAITKVQAESLGGEAIAFDGIDNAPEEKERGITISTSHVEYDSESRHYAHVDCPGHADYIKNMITGAAQMDGAILVVNAADGPMPQTREHILLARQVGVPHIVVFLNKADMVDDPELIELVEMEVRELLTEYDFPGDDTPVIVGSALKALEGDAEYAGKIQELVKALDEFVPEPTRDTDKPFLMPIEDIFTIQGRGTVVTGRIERGEIKVNEEIEIVGIRETQKTVCTGVEMFRKLLDEGKAGENVGILLRGTERDAVERGQVLTKPGAITPHTKFEATVYVLSKEEGGRHTPFFKGYRPQFYVRTTDVTGAVELPEGVEMVMPGDNIDMTVELISPIAMEDGMNFAIREGGRTVGSGVVTKIIN
;
A
#
# COMPACT_ATOMS: atom_id res chain seq x y z
N MET A 1 6.26 29.62 13.27
CA MET A 1 7.36 28.82 13.85
C MET A 1 8.09 28.16 12.71
N ALA A 2 9.42 28.04 12.74
CA ALA A 2 10.18 27.27 11.75
C ALA A 2 9.79 25.79 11.93
N LYS A 3 9.55 25.05 10.83
CA LYS A 3 9.32 23.62 10.89
C LYS A 3 10.58 22.93 11.38
N GLU A 4 10.42 21.88 12.18
CA GLU A 4 11.52 21.03 12.61
C GLU A 4 12.13 20.29 11.43
N LYS A 5 13.41 19.95 11.56
CA LYS A 5 14.11 19.12 10.61
C LYS A 5 14.01 17.65 11.03
N PHE A 6 13.74 16.77 10.09
CA PHE A 6 13.73 15.32 10.34
C PHE A 6 15.17 14.82 10.49
N GLU A 7 15.45 14.05 11.53
CA GLU A 7 16.74 13.40 11.75
C GLU A 7 16.61 11.89 11.57
N ARG A 8 17.39 11.31 10.66
CA ARG A 8 17.43 9.87 10.39
C ARG A 8 18.30 9.16 11.43
N THR A 9 17.74 8.86 12.58
CA THR A 9 18.44 8.20 13.70
C THR A 9 18.32 6.68 13.69
N LYS A 10 17.32 6.15 13.00
CA LYS A 10 16.98 4.72 12.95
C LYS A 10 16.67 4.29 11.49
N PRO A 11 16.84 3.00 11.15
CA PRO A 11 16.35 2.46 9.89
C PRO A 11 14.85 2.72 9.70
N HIS A 12 14.47 3.10 8.48
CA HIS A 12 13.09 3.41 8.12
C HIS A 12 12.41 2.22 7.45
N VAL A 13 11.26 1.80 7.98
CA VAL A 13 10.46 0.68 7.49
C VAL A 13 9.02 1.11 7.31
N ASN A 14 8.42 0.75 6.17
CA ASN A 14 7.01 1.01 5.90
C ASN A 14 6.20 -0.22 6.24
N VAL A 15 5.23 -0.08 7.12
CA VAL A 15 4.25 -1.11 7.45
C VAL A 15 2.85 -0.58 7.26
N GLY A 16 1.85 -1.43 7.34
CA GLY A 16 0.47 -0.95 7.34
C GLY A 16 -0.51 -2.03 7.74
N THR A 17 -1.72 -1.62 8.05
CA THR A 17 -2.82 -2.49 8.44
C THR A 17 -3.67 -2.88 7.25
N ILE A 18 -3.91 -4.17 7.07
CA ILE A 18 -4.81 -4.77 6.08
C ILE A 18 -5.80 -5.71 6.77
N GLY A 19 -6.90 -6.03 6.11
CA GLY A 19 -7.92 -6.96 6.65
C GLY A 19 -9.33 -6.43 6.46
N HIS A 20 -10.31 -7.19 6.89
CA HIS A 20 -11.74 -6.93 6.68
C HIS A 20 -12.19 -5.61 7.33
N VAL A 21 -13.28 -5.03 6.82
CA VAL A 21 -13.96 -3.90 7.46
C VAL A 21 -14.39 -4.30 8.87
N ASP A 22 -14.40 -3.36 9.81
CA ASP A 22 -14.76 -3.56 11.23
C ASP A 22 -13.90 -4.54 12.04
N HIS A 23 -12.80 -5.06 11.49
CA HIS A 23 -11.83 -5.86 12.27
C HIS A 23 -10.93 -5.00 13.18
N GLY A 24 -11.00 -3.66 13.09
CA GLY A 24 -10.35 -2.73 14.00
C GLY A 24 -8.95 -2.30 13.58
N LYS A 25 -8.68 -2.18 12.27
CA LYS A 25 -7.40 -1.71 11.73
C LYS A 25 -7.01 -0.33 12.24
N THR A 26 -7.88 0.66 12.06
CA THR A 26 -7.65 2.04 12.50
C THR A 26 -7.53 2.15 14.03
N THR A 27 -8.32 1.34 14.76
CA THR A 27 -8.21 1.23 16.23
C THR A 27 -6.84 0.69 16.64
N LEU A 28 -6.33 -0.32 15.92
CA LEU A 28 -5.00 -0.88 16.16
C LEU A 28 -3.90 0.13 15.85
N THR A 29 -4.03 0.87 14.74
CA THR A 29 -3.08 1.93 14.36
C THR A 29 -3.02 3.01 15.44
N ALA A 30 -4.16 3.45 15.97
CA ALA A 30 -4.22 4.39 17.09
C ALA A 30 -3.61 3.81 18.37
N ALA A 31 -3.86 2.54 18.69
CA ALA A 31 -3.30 1.86 19.86
C ALA A 31 -1.76 1.77 19.77
N ILE A 32 -1.22 1.44 18.59
CA ILE A 32 0.24 1.38 18.38
C ILE A 32 0.86 2.75 18.62
N THR A 33 0.34 3.83 18.01
CA THR A 33 0.91 5.18 18.19
C THR A 33 0.86 5.62 19.65
N LYS A 34 -0.22 5.31 20.37
CA LYS A 34 -0.36 5.63 21.80
C LYS A 34 0.65 4.88 22.67
N VAL A 35 0.69 3.55 22.54
CA VAL A 35 1.57 2.69 23.36
C VAL A 35 3.04 3.02 23.14
N GLN A 36 3.42 3.27 21.87
CA GLN A 36 4.79 3.65 21.54
C GLN A 36 5.15 5.05 22.02
N ALA A 37 4.24 6.01 21.93
CA ALA A 37 4.44 7.37 22.48
C ALA A 37 4.60 7.35 24.00
N GLU A 38 3.84 6.53 24.72
CA GLU A 38 3.96 6.36 26.17
C GLU A 38 5.28 5.69 26.59
N SER A 39 5.81 4.79 25.76
CA SER A 39 7.02 4.02 26.08
C SER A 39 8.31 4.73 25.66
N LEU A 40 8.35 5.33 24.47
CA LEU A 40 9.57 5.87 23.85
C LEU A 40 9.51 7.39 23.61
N GLY A 41 8.37 8.00 23.87
CA GLY A 41 8.08 9.38 23.48
C GLY A 41 7.55 9.47 22.04
N GLY A 42 7.14 10.66 21.64
CA GLY A 42 6.53 10.92 20.35
C GLY A 42 5.09 11.42 20.50
N GLU A 43 4.35 11.45 19.39
CA GLU A 43 2.98 11.92 19.35
C GLU A 43 2.01 10.74 19.25
N ALA A 44 1.09 10.63 20.22
CA ALA A 44 -0.04 9.70 20.13
C ALA A 44 -1.10 10.28 19.20
N ILE A 45 -1.52 9.51 18.20
CA ILE A 45 -2.55 9.93 17.26
C ILE A 45 -3.86 9.26 17.64
N ALA A 46 -4.88 10.07 17.96
CA ALA A 46 -6.20 9.56 18.28
C ALA A 46 -6.89 9.01 17.03
N PHE A 47 -7.85 8.10 17.20
CA PHE A 47 -8.66 7.52 16.13
C PHE A 47 -9.21 8.58 15.17
N ASP A 48 -9.83 9.65 15.68
CA ASP A 48 -10.38 10.75 14.89
C ASP A 48 -9.33 11.58 14.13
N GLY A 49 -8.06 11.41 14.48
CA GLY A 49 -6.92 12.02 13.79
C GLY A 49 -6.41 11.20 12.61
N ILE A 50 -6.71 9.90 12.59
CA ILE A 50 -6.41 8.95 11.50
C ILE A 50 -7.53 9.03 10.47
N ASP A 51 -8.76 8.67 10.82
CA ASP A 51 -9.97 8.83 10.01
C ASP A 51 -10.52 10.24 10.18
N ASN A 52 -9.97 11.21 9.45
CA ASN A 52 -10.28 12.59 9.72
C ASN A 52 -11.19 13.26 8.67
N ALA A 53 -11.43 12.64 7.53
CA ALA A 53 -12.36 13.13 6.53
C ALA A 53 -13.82 13.12 7.04
N PRO A 54 -14.63 14.15 6.73
CA PRO A 54 -16.03 14.20 7.18
C PRO A 54 -16.83 12.95 6.82
N GLU A 55 -16.61 12.39 5.63
CA GLU A 55 -17.30 11.20 5.15
C GLU A 55 -16.88 9.93 5.90
N GLU A 56 -15.60 9.81 6.29
CA GLU A 56 -15.09 8.71 7.13
C GLU A 56 -15.74 8.74 8.51
N LYS A 57 -15.85 9.93 9.13
CA LYS A 57 -16.49 10.11 10.43
C LYS A 57 -18.00 9.83 10.40
N GLU A 58 -18.68 10.21 9.31
CA GLU A 58 -20.12 9.97 9.15
C GLU A 58 -20.42 8.47 8.95
N ARG A 59 -19.58 7.78 8.17
CA ARG A 59 -19.79 6.36 7.85
C ARG A 59 -19.15 5.40 8.85
N GLY A 60 -18.18 5.87 9.67
CA GLY A 60 -17.42 5.05 10.60
C GLY A 60 -16.49 4.04 9.92
N ILE A 61 -16.06 4.33 8.69
CA ILE A 61 -15.15 3.47 7.90
C ILE A 61 -14.03 4.29 7.27
N THR A 62 -12.84 3.72 7.19
CA THR A 62 -11.70 4.31 6.47
C THR A 62 -11.94 4.26 4.97
N ILE A 63 -11.81 5.39 4.31
CA ILE A 63 -11.99 5.56 2.85
C ILE A 63 -10.64 5.76 2.17
N SER A 64 -9.85 6.68 2.68
CA SER A 64 -8.52 7.02 2.17
C SER A 64 -7.43 6.38 3.01
N THR A 65 -6.26 6.13 2.43
CA THR A 65 -5.10 5.73 3.21
C THR A 65 -4.66 6.88 4.12
N SER A 66 -4.35 6.56 5.36
CA SER A 66 -3.79 7.51 6.32
C SER A 66 -2.37 7.09 6.70
N HIS A 67 -1.47 8.06 6.85
CA HIS A 67 -0.08 7.81 7.19
C HIS A 67 0.22 8.36 8.57
N VAL A 68 0.74 7.50 9.45
CA VAL A 68 1.20 7.88 10.78
C VAL A 68 2.65 7.41 10.99
N GLU A 69 3.36 8.00 11.93
CA GLU A 69 4.72 7.60 12.30
C GLU A 69 4.79 7.17 13.76
N TYR A 70 5.65 6.22 14.06
CA TYR A 70 6.05 5.85 15.42
C TYR A 70 7.42 5.16 15.40
N ASP A 71 8.06 5.14 16.55
CA ASP A 71 9.33 4.46 16.74
C ASP A 71 9.15 3.15 17.52
N SER A 72 9.96 2.15 17.18
CA SER A 72 10.32 1.07 18.09
C SER A 72 11.69 1.37 18.73
N GLU A 73 12.22 0.47 19.54
CA GLU A 73 13.57 0.62 20.08
C GLU A 73 14.63 0.67 18.94
N SER A 74 14.42 -0.10 17.87
CA SER A 74 15.39 -0.30 16.79
C SER A 74 15.08 0.43 15.49
N ARG A 75 13.81 0.81 15.24
CA ARG A 75 13.34 1.30 13.92
C ARG A 75 12.42 2.50 14.02
N HIS A 76 12.37 3.25 12.93
CA HIS A 76 11.34 4.25 12.65
C HIS A 76 10.35 3.68 11.65
N TYR A 77 9.07 3.66 12.00
CA TYR A 77 7.99 3.14 11.17
C TYR A 77 7.15 4.26 10.56
N ALA A 78 6.97 4.20 9.24
CA ALA A 78 5.83 4.82 8.58
C ALA A 78 4.72 3.78 8.47
N HIS A 79 3.54 4.07 9.00
CA HIS A 79 2.43 3.15 9.03
C HIS A 79 1.28 3.66 8.16
N VAL A 80 0.85 2.84 7.22
CA VAL A 80 -0.26 3.12 6.30
C VAL A 80 -1.51 2.42 6.81
N ASP A 81 -2.49 3.16 7.28
CA ASP A 81 -3.81 2.60 7.58
C ASP A 81 -4.64 2.46 6.30
N CYS A 82 -4.97 1.23 5.93
CA CYS A 82 -5.67 0.93 4.68
C CYS A 82 -7.18 0.73 4.92
N PRO A 83 -8.04 1.19 3.97
CA PRO A 83 -9.45 0.90 4.02
C PRO A 83 -9.73 -0.60 3.95
N GLY A 84 -10.77 -1.06 4.65
CA GLY A 84 -11.21 -2.46 4.64
C GLY A 84 -12.35 -2.77 3.69
N HIS A 85 -13.09 -1.75 3.26
CA HIS A 85 -14.31 -1.93 2.45
C HIS A 85 -13.97 -2.15 0.96
N ALA A 86 -14.68 -3.08 0.31
CA ALA A 86 -14.46 -3.44 -1.08
C ALA A 86 -14.56 -2.26 -2.08
N ASP A 87 -15.38 -1.25 -1.80
CA ASP A 87 -15.51 -0.06 -2.65
C ASP A 87 -14.22 0.78 -2.72
N TYR A 88 -13.35 0.67 -1.70
CA TYR A 88 -12.12 1.44 -1.59
C TYR A 88 -10.84 0.63 -1.84
N ILE A 89 -10.99 -0.53 -2.47
CA ILE A 89 -9.89 -1.46 -2.76
C ILE A 89 -8.73 -0.82 -3.54
N LYS A 90 -9.02 0.18 -4.38
CA LYS A 90 -7.99 0.97 -5.07
C LYS A 90 -7.04 1.65 -4.09
N ASN A 91 -7.57 2.24 -3.03
CA ASN A 91 -6.76 2.89 -1.99
C ASN A 91 -5.98 1.84 -1.18
N MET A 92 -6.60 0.67 -0.91
CA MET A 92 -5.92 -0.46 -0.28
C MET A 92 -4.73 -0.94 -1.13
N ILE A 93 -4.90 -1.14 -2.45
CA ILE A 93 -3.83 -1.55 -3.36
C ILE A 93 -2.69 -0.53 -3.35
N THR A 94 -3.02 0.76 -3.44
CA THR A 94 -2.02 1.84 -3.40
C THR A 94 -1.26 1.87 -2.08
N GLY A 95 -1.95 1.71 -0.95
CA GLY A 95 -1.32 1.64 0.37
C GLY A 95 -0.44 0.41 0.52
N ALA A 96 -0.96 -0.77 0.15
CA ALA A 96 -0.22 -2.03 0.26
C ALA A 96 1.06 -2.04 -0.60
N ALA A 97 1.04 -1.44 -1.78
CA ALA A 97 2.23 -1.33 -2.64
C ALA A 97 3.38 -0.53 -2.01
N GLN A 98 3.12 0.21 -0.95
CA GLN A 98 4.14 0.99 -0.23
C GLN A 98 4.77 0.22 0.94
N MET A 99 4.22 -0.94 1.33
CA MET A 99 4.62 -1.65 2.54
C MET A 99 5.83 -2.55 2.33
N ASP A 100 6.73 -2.55 3.31
CA ASP A 100 7.81 -3.53 3.46
C ASP A 100 7.34 -4.74 4.28
N GLY A 101 6.26 -4.57 5.03
CA GLY A 101 5.54 -5.60 5.76
C GLY A 101 4.12 -5.15 6.09
N ALA A 102 3.17 -6.08 6.18
CA ALA A 102 1.79 -5.78 6.54
C ALA A 102 1.40 -6.41 7.89
N ILE A 103 0.49 -5.76 8.58
CA ILE A 103 -0.20 -6.30 9.74
C ILE A 103 -1.59 -6.74 9.28
N LEU A 104 -1.82 -8.03 9.23
CA LEU A 104 -3.14 -8.58 8.94
C LEU A 104 -3.98 -8.57 10.22
N VAL A 105 -5.03 -7.77 10.23
CA VAL A 105 -5.93 -7.65 11.38
C VAL A 105 -7.16 -8.52 11.15
N VAL A 106 -7.36 -9.49 12.04
CA VAL A 106 -8.49 -10.42 12.00
C VAL A 106 -9.22 -10.36 13.34
N ASN A 107 -10.54 -10.26 13.32
CA ASN A 107 -11.35 -10.37 14.53
C ASN A 107 -11.30 -11.82 15.06
N ALA A 108 -10.88 -12.00 16.30
CA ALA A 108 -10.75 -13.31 16.92
C ALA A 108 -12.09 -14.06 17.09
N ALA A 109 -13.22 -13.35 17.09
CA ALA A 109 -14.55 -13.96 17.18
C ALA A 109 -15.11 -14.39 15.82
N ASP A 110 -14.79 -13.66 14.74
CA ASP A 110 -15.39 -13.88 13.41
C ASP A 110 -14.47 -14.70 12.49
N GLY A 111 -13.16 -14.70 12.75
CA GLY A 111 -12.17 -15.33 11.88
C GLY A 111 -11.95 -14.61 10.54
N PRO A 112 -11.33 -15.27 9.56
CA PRO A 112 -11.08 -14.71 8.24
C PRO A 112 -12.39 -14.49 7.47
N MET A 113 -12.62 -13.26 7.01
CA MET A 113 -13.78 -12.82 6.26
C MET A 113 -13.42 -12.61 4.77
N PRO A 114 -14.40 -12.40 3.85
CA PRO A 114 -14.11 -12.30 2.42
C PRO A 114 -13.03 -11.27 2.04
N GLN A 115 -13.05 -10.05 2.63
CA GLN A 115 -12.01 -9.06 2.36
C GLN A 115 -10.65 -9.44 2.99
N THR A 116 -10.62 -10.27 4.03
CA THR A 116 -9.35 -10.81 4.56
C THR A 116 -8.61 -11.58 3.47
N ARG A 117 -9.30 -12.49 2.77
CA ARG A 117 -8.76 -13.26 1.64
C ARG A 117 -8.32 -12.34 0.50
N GLU A 118 -9.19 -11.40 0.10
CA GLU A 118 -8.87 -10.45 -0.97
C GLU A 118 -7.64 -9.59 -0.63
N HIS A 119 -7.51 -9.12 0.60
CA HIS A 119 -6.38 -8.29 1.03
C HIS A 119 -5.05 -9.07 1.06
N ILE A 120 -5.06 -10.35 1.48
CA ILE A 120 -3.85 -11.19 1.43
C ILE A 120 -3.44 -11.42 -0.03
N LEU A 121 -4.38 -11.78 -0.91
CA LEU A 121 -4.14 -11.95 -2.33
C LEU A 121 -3.55 -10.67 -2.96
N LEU A 122 -4.15 -9.52 -2.70
CA LEU A 122 -3.70 -8.24 -3.23
C LEU A 122 -2.32 -7.86 -2.68
N ALA A 123 -2.08 -8.05 -1.39
CA ALA A 123 -0.77 -7.83 -0.78
C ALA A 123 0.31 -8.66 -1.48
N ARG A 124 0.02 -9.93 -1.77
CA ARG A 124 0.93 -10.79 -2.54
C ARG A 124 1.19 -10.26 -3.95
N GLN A 125 0.14 -9.82 -4.65
CA GLN A 125 0.23 -9.33 -6.02
C GLN A 125 1.01 -8.01 -6.14
N VAL A 126 0.85 -7.09 -5.19
CA VAL A 126 1.60 -5.83 -5.18
C VAL A 126 3.01 -5.97 -4.58
N GLY A 127 3.38 -7.19 -4.13
CA GLY A 127 4.72 -7.51 -3.70
C GLY A 127 5.02 -7.21 -2.23
N VAL A 128 4.03 -7.17 -1.35
CA VAL A 128 4.28 -7.13 0.10
C VAL A 128 5.02 -8.40 0.52
N PRO A 129 6.25 -8.29 1.04
CA PRO A 129 7.08 -9.49 1.24
C PRO A 129 6.77 -10.24 2.54
N HIS A 130 6.27 -9.56 3.55
CA HIS A 130 6.05 -10.14 4.89
C HIS A 130 4.71 -9.72 5.47
N ILE A 131 4.06 -10.65 6.18
CA ILE A 131 2.82 -10.40 6.95
C ILE A 131 3.04 -10.83 8.39
N VAL A 132 2.59 -10.02 9.34
CA VAL A 132 2.43 -10.34 10.76
C VAL A 132 0.94 -10.29 11.07
N VAL A 133 0.43 -11.18 11.90
CA VAL A 133 -1.00 -11.27 12.20
C VAL A 133 -1.30 -10.70 13.58
N PHE A 134 -2.38 -9.92 13.66
CA PHE A 134 -2.97 -9.49 14.93
C PHE A 134 -4.41 -9.99 15.04
N LEU A 135 -4.66 -10.98 15.88
CA LEU A 135 -6.00 -11.44 16.23
C LEU A 135 -6.60 -10.47 17.24
N ASN A 136 -7.41 -9.55 16.73
CA ASN A 136 -7.98 -8.44 17.48
C ASN A 136 -9.30 -8.81 18.16
N LYS A 137 -9.72 -8.00 19.12
CA LYS A 137 -10.97 -8.18 19.90
C LYS A 137 -11.01 -9.48 20.71
N ALA A 138 -9.84 -9.95 21.15
CA ALA A 138 -9.74 -11.15 21.98
C ALA A 138 -10.47 -11.02 23.32
N ASP A 139 -10.69 -9.79 23.80
CA ASP A 139 -11.52 -9.48 24.98
C ASP A 139 -13.00 -9.86 24.84
N MET A 140 -13.45 -10.16 23.62
CA MET A 140 -14.83 -10.59 23.31
C MET A 140 -14.97 -12.13 23.23
N VAL A 141 -13.88 -12.88 23.36
CA VAL A 141 -13.85 -14.33 23.18
C VAL A 141 -13.50 -15.00 24.51
N ASP A 142 -14.46 -15.70 25.08
CA ASP A 142 -14.26 -16.42 26.35
C ASP A 142 -13.63 -17.83 26.16
N ASP A 143 -13.72 -18.36 24.94
CA ASP A 143 -13.26 -19.73 24.63
C ASP A 143 -11.89 -19.69 23.92
N PRO A 144 -10.82 -20.14 24.60
CA PRO A 144 -9.49 -20.19 24.00
C PRO A 144 -9.40 -21.12 22.77
N GLU A 145 -10.21 -22.18 22.71
CA GLU A 145 -10.22 -23.12 21.57
C GLU A 145 -10.69 -22.44 20.29
N LEU A 146 -11.59 -21.44 20.40
CA LEU A 146 -12.02 -20.66 19.25
C LEU A 146 -10.89 -19.78 18.70
N ILE A 147 -10.07 -19.19 19.57
CA ILE A 147 -8.90 -18.38 19.16
C ILE A 147 -7.88 -19.27 18.44
N GLU A 148 -7.62 -20.46 18.97
CA GLU A 148 -6.70 -21.43 18.33
C GLU A 148 -7.20 -21.87 16.94
N LEU A 149 -8.51 -22.09 16.81
CA LEU A 149 -9.13 -22.43 15.52
C LEU A 149 -8.98 -21.29 14.51
N VAL A 150 -9.26 -20.06 14.90
CA VAL A 150 -9.09 -18.86 14.03
C VAL A 150 -7.63 -18.67 13.64
N GLU A 151 -6.69 -18.90 14.56
CA GLU A 151 -5.26 -18.86 14.25
C GLU A 151 -4.90 -19.89 13.17
N MET A 152 -5.36 -21.14 13.31
CA MET A 152 -5.15 -22.18 12.31
C MET A 152 -5.69 -21.78 10.92
N GLU A 153 -6.93 -21.30 10.86
CA GLU A 153 -7.55 -20.86 9.61
C GLU A 153 -6.75 -19.72 8.93
N VAL A 154 -6.24 -18.77 9.71
CA VAL A 154 -5.41 -17.67 9.19
C VAL A 154 -4.08 -18.21 8.67
N ARG A 155 -3.42 -19.13 9.35
CA ARG A 155 -2.16 -19.76 8.91
C ARG A 155 -2.33 -20.56 7.62
N GLU A 156 -3.41 -21.35 7.52
CA GLU A 156 -3.76 -22.07 6.30
C GLU A 156 -3.99 -21.10 5.13
N LEU A 157 -4.74 -20.03 5.39
CA LEU A 157 -5.02 -19.00 4.38
C LEU A 157 -3.75 -18.28 3.90
N LEU A 158 -2.83 -17.94 4.80
CA LEU A 158 -1.54 -17.35 4.42
C LEU A 158 -0.72 -18.30 3.55
N THR A 159 -0.72 -19.58 3.89
CA THR A 159 -0.02 -20.63 3.11
C THR A 159 -0.62 -20.80 1.72
N GLU A 160 -1.95 -20.73 1.59
CA GLU A 160 -2.66 -20.78 0.31
C GLU A 160 -2.20 -19.66 -0.66
N TYR A 161 -1.84 -18.49 -0.12
CA TYR A 161 -1.36 -17.33 -0.90
C TYR A 161 0.18 -17.16 -0.88
N ASP A 162 0.93 -18.24 -0.68
CA ASP A 162 2.39 -18.28 -0.71
C ASP A 162 3.10 -17.41 0.35
N PHE A 163 2.47 -17.15 1.49
CA PHE A 163 3.14 -16.62 2.67
C PHE A 163 3.53 -17.76 3.63
N PRO A 164 4.58 -17.62 4.46
CA PRO A 164 5.02 -18.67 5.38
C PRO A 164 4.07 -18.76 6.59
N GLY A 165 2.87 -19.33 6.40
CA GLY A 165 1.81 -19.35 7.41
C GLY A 165 2.25 -19.93 8.76
N ASP A 166 3.04 -21.01 8.75
CA ASP A 166 3.53 -21.66 10.00
C ASP A 166 4.53 -20.79 10.77
N ASP A 167 5.39 -20.06 10.04
CA ASP A 167 6.44 -19.21 10.63
C ASP A 167 5.96 -17.77 10.93
N THR A 168 4.78 -17.41 10.42
CA THR A 168 4.22 -16.06 10.61
C THR A 168 3.88 -15.79 12.08
N PRO A 169 4.40 -14.70 12.68
CA PRO A 169 4.01 -14.31 14.04
C PRO A 169 2.51 -13.97 14.12
N VAL A 170 1.84 -14.55 15.10
CA VAL A 170 0.43 -14.27 15.43
C VAL A 170 0.34 -13.76 16.85
N ILE A 171 -0.12 -12.53 17.01
CA ILE A 171 -0.30 -11.89 18.31
C ILE A 171 -1.80 -11.78 18.59
N VAL A 172 -2.24 -12.25 19.73
CA VAL A 172 -3.62 -12.21 20.20
C VAL A 172 -3.80 -11.06 21.18
N GLY A 173 -4.76 -10.14 20.90
CA GLY A 173 -4.94 -8.98 21.73
C GLY A 173 -6.24 -8.21 21.49
N SER A 174 -6.37 -7.06 22.15
CA SER A 174 -7.46 -6.11 21.95
C SER A 174 -6.91 -4.69 21.80
N ALA A 175 -7.02 -4.16 20.60
CA ALA A 175 -6.59 -2.80 20.32
C ALA A 175 -7.40 -1.77 21.11
N LEU A 176 -8.70 -1.99 21.29
CA LEU A 176 -9.57 -1.09 22.06
C LEU A 176 -9.16 -1.07 23.54
N LYS A 177 -8.94 -2.22 24.15
CA LYS A 177 -8.51 -2.30 25.56
C LYS A 177 -7.13 -1.66 25.79
N ALA A 178 -6.20 -1.85 24.84
CA ALA A 178 -4.91 -1.15 24.88
C ALA A 178 -5.10 0.38 24.80
N LEU A 179 -5.99 0.88 23.95
CA LEU A 179 -6.34 2.31 23.89
C LEU A 179 -6.99 2.81 25.20
N GLU A 180 -7.79 2.00 25.87
CA GLU A 180 -8.40 2.31 27.16
C GLU A 180 -7.38 2.31 28.30
N GLY A 181 -6.14 1.85 28.07
CA GLY A 181 -5.06 1.84 29.05
C GLY A 181 -4.92 0.55 29.85
N ASP A 182 -5.51 -0.54 29.35
CA ASP A 182 -5.28 -1.87 29.93
C ASP A 182 -3.82 -2.31 29.71
N ALA A 183 -3.11 -2.59 30.80
CA ALA A 183 -1.67 -2.87 30.77
C ALA A 183 -1.33 -4.21 30.09
N GLU A 184 -2.19 -5.23 30.20
CA GLU A 184 -2.00 -6.51 29.55
C GLU A 184 -2.07 -6.38 28.04
N TYR A 185 -3.13 -5.71 27.55
CA TYR A 185 -3.31 -5.51 26.11
C TYR A 185 -2.33 -4.47 25.52
N ALA A 186 -1.89 -3.47 26.31
CA ALA A 186 -0.78 -2.59 25.92
C ALA A 186 0.52 -3.40 25.73
N GLY A 187 0.78 -4.41 26.58
CA GLY A 187 1.87 -5.36 26.42
C GLY A 187 1.77 -6.16 25.11
N LYS A 188 0.56 -6.53 24.65
CA LYS A 188 0.34 -7.19 23.37
C LYS A 188 0.64 -6.29 22.16
N ILE A 189 0.38 -5.01 22.27
CA ILE A 189 0.79 -4.04 21.24
C ILE A 189 2.33 -3.93 21.17
N GLN A 190 3.02 -3.92 22.31
CA GLN A 190 4.50 -3.94 22.33
C GLN A 190 5.05 -5.26 21.74
N GLU A 191 4.42 -6.40 22.02
CA GLU A 191 4.75 -7.71 21.42
C GLU A 191 4.59 -7.67 19.87
N LEU A 192 3.51 -7.06 19.37
CA LEU A 192 3.30 -6.87 17.94
C LEU A 192 4.42 -6.05 17.31
N VAL A 193 4.77 -4.90 17.90
CA VAL A 193 5.84 -4.04 17.36
C VAL A 193 7.19 -4.76 17.39
N LYS A 194 7.47 -5.53 18.45
CA LYS A 194 8.65 -6.37 18.53
C LYS A 194 8.66 -7.47 17.46
N ALA A 195 7.52 -8.10 17.19
CA ALA A 195 7.40 -9.07 16.10
C ALA A 195 7.67 -8.43 14.72
N LEU A 196 7.24 -7.19 14.49
CA LEU A 196 7.61 -6.44 13.28
C LEU A 196 9.12 -6.20 13.20
N ASP A 197 9.77 -5.81 14.30
CA ASP A 197 11.23 -5.61 14.35
C ASP A 197 12.01 -6.87 14.02
N GLU A 198 11.54 -8.03 14.48
CA GLU A 198 12.23 -9.31 14.32
C GLU A 198 11.91 -10.03 13.02
N PHE A 199 10.67 -9.96 12.55
CA PHE A 199 10.19 -10.75 11.41
C PHE A 199 10.27 -10.02 10.08
N VAL A 200 10.06 -8.70 10.05
CA VAL A 200 10.23 -7.90 8.83
C VAL A 200 11.70 -7.48 8.71
N PRO A 201 12.45 -7.98 7.71
CA PRO A 201 13.85 -7.58 7.56
C PRO A 201 13.98 -6.10 7.21
N GLU A 202 15.15 -5.51 7.48
CA GLU A 202 15.47 -4.17 7.00
C GLU A 202 15.47 -4.18 5.46
N PRO A 203 14.63 -3.36 4.82
CA PRO A 203 14.49 -3.40 3.37
C PRO A 203 15.71 -2.83 2.67
N THR A 204 16.16 -3.52 1.62
CA THR A 204 17.19 -2.99 0.72
C THR A 204 16.59 -1.86 -0.14
N ARG A 205 17.26 -0.71 -0.17
CA ARG A 205 16.79 0.48 -0.89
C ARG A 205 17.66 0.76 -2.12
N ASP A 206 17.03 0.91 -3.27
CA ASP A 206 17.68 1.24 -4.55
C ASP A 206 17.99 2.74 -4.64
N THR A 207 18.89 3.24 -3.79
CA THR A 207 19.26 4.67 -3.75
C THR A 207 20.11 5.10 -4.94
N ASP A 208 20.87 4.19 -5.56
CA ASP A 208 21.77 4.47 -6.68
C ASP A 208 21.06 4.60 -8.04
N LYS A 209 19.79 4.19 -8.12
CA LYS A 209 18.98 4.34 -9.33
C LYS A 209 18.45 5.76 -9.50
N PRO A 210 18.08 6.19 -10.73
CA PRO A 210 17.43 7.47 -10.93
C PRO A 210 16.15 7.58 -10.08
N PHE A 211 15.94 8.73 -9.45
CA PHE A 211 14.77 9.03 -8.63
C PHE A 211 13.46 8.74 -9.36
N LEU A 212 12.54 8.08 -8.67
CA LEU A 212 11.17 7.84 -9.11
C LEU A 212 10.24 7.78 -7.90
N MET A 213 9.15 8.53 -7.95
CA MET A 213 8.10 8.55 -6.93
C MET A 213 6.72 8.57 -7.60
N PRO A 214 5.90 7.52 -7.46
CA PRO A 214 4.49 7.56 -7.86
C PRO A 214 3.72 8.60 -7.03
N ILE A 215 2.86 9.37 -7.69
CA ILE A 215 2.01 10.38 -7.04
C ILE A 215 0.78 9.69 -6.48
N GLU A 216 0.56 9.84 -5.17
CA GLU A 216 -0.56 9.29 -4.42
C GLU A 216 -1.64 10.35 -4.20
N ASP A 217 -1.25 11.48 -3.61
CA ASP A 217 -2.15 12.59 -3.33
C ASP A 217 -1.56 13.94 -3.72
N ILE A 218 -2.44 14.92 -3.92
CA ILE A 218 -2.09 16.26 -4.37
C ILE A 218 -2.77 17.29 -3.50
N PHE A 219 -1.97 18.15 -2.88
CA PHE A 219 -2.44 19.20 -1.99
C PHE A 219 -2.00 20.58 -2.49
N THR A 220 -2.79 21.59 -2.17
CA THR A 220 -2.40 22.99 -2.34
C THR A 220 -2.13 23.61 -0.97
N ILE A 221 -0.93 24.13 -0.78
CA ILE A 221 -0.58 24.88 0.42
C ILE A 221 -0.60 26.37 0.09
N GLN A 222 -1.48 27.12 0.76
CA GLN A 222 -1.62 28.54 0.54
C GLN A 222 -0.27 29.26 0.71
N GLY A 223 0.14 30.02 -0.30
CA GLY A 223 1.41 30.77 -0.34
C GLY A 223 2.66 29.92 -0.59
N ARG A 224 2.54 28.59 -0.75
CA ARG A 224 3.68 27.71 -1.05
C ARG A 224 3.56 26.99 -2.39
N GLY A 225 2.34 26.69 -2.85
CA GLY A 225 2.08 26.01 -4.12
C GLY A 225 1.56 24.59 -4.00
N THR A 226 1.76 23.80 -5.03
CA THR A 226 1.32 22.40 -5.11
C THR A 226 2.33 21.48 -4.45
N VAL A 227 1.83 20.62 -3.58
CA VAL A 227 2.56 19.52 -2.94
C VAL A 227 1.98 18.21 -3.43
N VAL A 228 2.83 17.29 -3.85
CA VAL A 228 2.45 15.93 -4.18
C VAL A 228 3.08 14.98 -3.18
N THR A 229 2.33 13.97 -2.76
CA THR A 229 2.80 12.95 -1.83
C THR A 229 2.94 11.61 -2.49
N GLY A 230 3.81 10.79 -1.97
CA GLY A 230 4.04 9.42 -2.37
C GLY A 230 5.25 8.80 -1.67
N ARG A 231 5.40 7.49 -1.84
CA ARG A 231 6.62 6.80 -1.45
C ARG A 231 7.65 6.89 -2.56
N ILE A 232 8.87 7.26 -2.23
CA ILE A 232 9.99 7.19 -3.19
C ILE A 232 10.27 5.70 -3.48
N GLU A 233 10.01 5.27 -4.71
CA GLU A 233 10.21 3.89 -5.15
C GLU A 233 11.70 3.57 -5.26
N ARG A 234 12.48 4.50 -5.83
CA ARG A 234 13.93 4.37 -6.01
C ARG A 234 14.62 5.73 -6.11
N GLY A 235 15.93 5.73 -5.91
CA GLY A 235 16.80 6.90 -6.04
C GLY A 235 16.66 7.89 -4.89
N GLU A 236 17.18 9.08 -5.13
CA GLU A 236 17.18 10.20 -4.19
C GLU A 236 16.75 11.48 -4.88
N ILE A 237 16.11 12.40 -4.14
CA ILE A 237 15.72 13.72 -4.59
C ILE A 237 16.21 14.78 -3.62
N LYS A 238 16.82 15.85 -4.13
CA LYS A 238 17.27 17.00 -3.35
C LYS A 238 16.46 18.25 -3.67
N VAL A 239 16.40 19.13 -2.71
CA VAL A 239 15.81 20.45 -2.92
C VAL A 239 16.56 21.20 -4.02
N ASN A 240 15.84 21.87 -4.92
CA ASN A 240 16.27 22.58 -6.12
C ASN A 240 16.69 21.68 -7.29
N GLU A 241 16.44 20.39 -7.27
CA GLU A 241 16.64 19.54 -8.44
C GLU A 241 15.49 19.65 -9.46
N GLU A 242 15.85 19.59 -10.76
CA GLU A 242 14.88 19.46 -11.85
C GLU A 242 14.33 18.03 -11.92
N ILE A 243 13.03 17.93 -12.08
CA ILE A 243 12.28 16.68 -12.18
C ILE A 243 11.24 16.79 -13.28
N GLU A 244 10.73 15.64 -13.72
CA GLU A 244 9.64 15.51 -14.67
C GLU A 244 8.43 14.86 -14.01
N ILE A 245 7.24 15.30 -14.44
CA ILE A 245 5.94 14.69 -14.15
C ILE A 245 5.56 13.87 -15.36
N VAL A 246 5.49 12.55 -15.25
CA VAL A 246 5.36 11.61 -16.38
C VAL A 246 4.11 10.74 -16.23
N GLY A 247 3.42 10.50 -17.35
CA GLY A 247 2.23 9.64 -17.45
C GLY A 247 0.93 10.41 -17.51
N ILE A 248 -0.12 9.76 -18.00
CA ILE A 248 -1.49 10.24 -18.17
C ILE A 248 -1.59 11.45 -19.13
N ARG A 249 -0.79 12.47 -18.91
CA ARG A 249 -0.71 13.70 -19.71
C ARG A 249 0.66 13.87 -20.36
N GLU A 250 0.84 14.93 -21.12
CA GLU A 250 2.15 15.32 -21.65
C GLU A 250 3.15 15.51 -20.50
N THR A 251 4.36 15.02 -20.69
CA THR A 251 5.44 15.15 -19.71
C THR A 251 5.77 16.61 -19.45
N GLN A 252 5.79 17.00 -18.20
CA GLN A 252 6.08 18.37 -17.77
C GLN A 252 7.35 18.40 -16.93
N LYS A 253 8.14 19.47 -17.08
CA LYS A 253 9.31 19.75 -16.26
C LYS A 253 8.94 20.69 -15.12
N THR A 254 9.47 20.40 -13.94
CA THR A 254 9.34 21.26 -12.78
C THR A 254 10.59 21.14 -11.88
N VAL A 255 10.59 21.83 -10.76
CA VAL A 255 11.69 21.81 -9.80
C VAL A 255 11.15 21.46 -8.42
N CYS A 256 11.78 20.52 -7.74
CA CYS A 256 11.55 20.25 -6.32
C CYS A 256 12.02 21.44 -5.48
N THR A 257 11.11 22.17 -4.85
CA THR A 257 11.46 23.32 -3.99
C THR A 257 11.46 23.01 -2.50
N GLY A 258 11.01 21.82 -2.12
CA GLY A 258 11.02 21.36 -0.74
C GLY A 258 10.63 19.90 -0.65
N VAL A 259 11.18 19.22 0.33
CA VAL A 259 10.86 17.83 0.69
C VAL A 259 10.44 17.82 2.16
N GLU A 260 9.32 17.18 2.45
CA GLU A 260 8.79 17.07 3.81
C GLU A 260 8.39 15.61 4.10
N MET A 261 8.62 15.14 5.31
CA MET A 261 8.14 13.86 5.81
C MET A 261 7.53 14.09 7.19
N PHE A 262 6.28 13.65 7.40
CA PHE A 262 5.51 13.86 8.65
C PHE A 262 5.58 15.32 9.16
N ARG A 263 5.39 16.28 8.25
CA ARG A 263 5.44 17.74 8.49
C ARG A 263 6.80 18.29 8.92
N LYS A 264 7.85 17.48 8.93
CA LYS A 264 9.24 17.88 9.18
C LYS A 264 9.98 18.10 7.86
N LEU A 265 10.91 19.05 7.82
CA LEU A 265 11.67 19.37 6.60
C LEU A 265 12.81 18.37 6.39
N LEU A 266 13.05 18.04 5.13
CA LEU A 266 14.18 17.25 4.67
C LEU A 266 15.01 18.05 3.65
N ASP A 267 16.33 17.92 3.66
CA ASP A 267 17.21 18.43 2.60
C ASP A 267 17.15 17.54 1.36
N GLU A 268 16.92 16.25 1.56
CA GLU A 268 16.81 15.23 0.53
C GLU A 268 15.80 14.13 0.95
N GLY A 269 15.10 13.56 -0.02
CA GLY A 269 14.28 12.34 0.15
C GLY A 269 14.98 11.14 -0.47
N LYS A 270 14.85 9.97 0.14
CA LYS A 270 15.50 8.71 -0.27
C LYS A 270 14.50 7.61 -0.54
N ALA A 271 14.91 6.63 -1.36
CA ALA A 271 14.12 5.44 -1.63
C ALA A 271 13.57 4.82 -0.34
N GLY A 272 12.26 4.51 -0.35
CA GLY A 272 11.51 3.97 0.78
C GLY A 272 10.82 5.02 1.65
N GLU A 273 11.16 6.29 1.56
CA GLU A 273 10.54 7.35 2.38
C GLU A 273 9.22 7.82 1.77
N ASN A 274 8.19 8.00 2.62
CA ASN A 274 6.93 8.64 2.25
C ASN A 274 7.07 10.14 2.43
N VAL A 275 7.08 10.88 1.33
CA VAL A 275 7.39 12.31 1.34
C VAL A 275 6.34 13.14 0.61
N GLY A 276 6.23 14.39 1.03
CA GLY A 276 5.58 15.46 0.27
C GLY A 276 6.63 16.29 -0.46
N ILE A 277 6.50 16.40 -1.78
CA ILE A 277 7.40 17.20 -2.63
C ILE A 277 6.68 18.46 -3.09
N LEU A 278 7.27 19.60 -2.81
CA LEU A 278 6.77 20.90 -3.22
C LEU A 278 7.28 21.21 -4.64
N LEU A 279 6.34 21.48 -5.56
CA LEU A 279 6.62 21.72 -6.98
C LEU A 279 6.62 23.21 -7.31
N ARG A 280 7.60 23.66 -8.10
CA ARG A 280 7.70 25.07 -8.54
C ARG A 280 6.77 25.34 -9.70
N GLY A 281 5.88 26.36 -9.54
CA GLY A 281 5.08 26.87 -10.64
C GLY A 281 4.11 25.86 -11.26
N THR A 282 3.85 24.75 -10.57
CA THR A 282 2.92 23.72 -11.01
C THR A 282 1.58 23.94 -10.33
N GLU A 283 0.52 24.12 -11.09
CA GLU A 283 -0.83 24.22 -10.57
C GLU A 283 -1.38 22.83 -10.19
N ARG A 284 -2.30 22.78 -9.23
CA ARG A 284 -2.88 21.53 -8.77
C ARG A 284 -3.52 20.71 -9.90
N ASP A 285 -4.23 21.39 -10.82
CA ASP A 285 -4.95 20.76 -11.92
C ASP A 285 -4.03 20.30 -13.07
N ALA A 286 -2.73 20.66 -13.01
CA ALA A 286 -1.73 20.18 -13.96
C ALA A 286 -1.15 18.81 -13.58
N VAL A 287 -1.46 18.32 -12.38
CA VAL A 287 -0.95 17.05 -11.83
C VAL A 287 -2.11 16.15 -11.46
N GLU A 288 -1.96 14.84 -11.71
CA GLU A 288 -2.95 13.82 -11.37
C GLU A 288 -2.31 12.66 -10.59
N ARG A 289 -3.10 12.06 -9.70
CA ARG A 289 -2.76 10.78 -9.07
C ARG A 289 -2.51 9.74 -10.17
N GLY A 290 -1.44 8.96 -10.01
CA GLY A 290 -1.05 7.95 -10.97
C GLY A 290 0.04 8.38 -11.94
N GLN A 291 0.35 9.67 -12.03
CA GLN A 291 1.59 10.15 -12.64
C GLN A 291 2.77 9.83 -11.71
N VAL A 292 3.97 9.92 -12.22
CA VAL A 292 5.20 9.77 -11.42
C VAL A 292 6.05 11.02 -11.51
N LEU A 293 6.73 11.35 -10.39
CA LEU A 293 7.86 12.25 -10.39
C LEU A 293 9.14 11.46 -10.64
N THR A 294 9.99 11.97 -11.52
CA THR A 294 11.23 11.29 -11.88
C THR A 294 12.34 12.25 -12.26
N LYS A 295 13.59 11.77 -12.28
CA LYS A 295 14.69 12.49 -12.94
C LYS A 295 14.40 12.63 -14.43
N PRO A 296 14.81 13.74 -15.06
CA PRO A 296 14.57 13.95 -16.48
C PRO A 296 15.05 12.77 -17.34
N GLY A 297 14.12 12.21 -18.15
CA GLY A 297 14.40 11.13 -19.07
C GLY A 297 14.59 9.73 -18.44
N ALA A 298 14.35 9.55 -17.14
CA ALA A 298 14.58 8.26 -16.47
C ALA A 298 13.47 7.23 -16.71
N ILE A 299 12.26 7.67 -17.05
CA ILE A 299 11.13 6.82 -17.46
C ILE A 299 10.30 7.55 -18.50
N THR A 300 9.64 6.80 -19.37
CA THR A 300 8.78 7.33 -20.43
C THR A 300 7.35 6.79 -20.30
N PRO A 301 6.34 7.54 -20.78
CA PRO A 301 4.97 7.06 -20.78
C PRO A 301 4.72 6.18 -21.99
N HIS A 302 3.98 5.08 -21.79
CA HIS A 302 3.66 4.11 -22.83
C HIS A 302 2.20 3.68 -22.75
N THR A 303 1.65 3.26 -23.90
CA THR A 303 0.28 2.74 -24.01
C THR A 303 0.24 1.26 -24.36
N LYS A 304 1.31 0.69 -24.94
CA LYS A 304 1.28 -0.69 -25.45
C LYS A 304 2.46 -1.52 -24.96
N PHE A 305 2.15 -2.71 -24.42
CA PHE A 305 3.15 -3.62 -23.87
C PHE A 305 2.74 -5.08 -24.00
N GLU A 306 3.72 -5.98 -23.95
CA GLU A 306 3.55 -7.41 -23.75
C GLU A 306 3.66 -7.74 -22.28
N ALA A 307 2.89 -8.71 -21.82
CA ALA A 307 2.88 -9.15 -20.42
C ALA A 307 2.60 -10.64 -20.30
N THR A 308 3.20 -11.27 -19.30
CA THR A 308 2.78 -12.58 -18.80
C THR A 308 1.75 -12.37 -17.70
N VAL A 309 0.60 -13.00 -17.83
CA VAL A 309 -0.56 -12.78 -16.94
C VAL A 309 -1.05 -14.12 -16.40
N TYR A 310 -1.30 -14.17 -15.10
CA TYR A 310 -2.07 -15.21 -14.44
C TYR A 310 -3.51 -14.75 -14.26
N VAL A 311 -4.45 -15.53 -14.73
CA VAL A 311 -5.90 -15.28 -14.60
C VAL A 311 -6.41 -16.04 -13.39
N LEU A 312 -6.89 -15.34 -12.37
CA LEU A 312 -7.37 -15.97 -11.15
C LEU A 312 -8.50 -16.94 -11.41
N SER A 313 -8.44 -18.11 -10.80
CA SER A 313 -9.48 -19.11 -10.81
C SER A 313 -10.73 -18.64 -10.06
N LYS A 314 -11.82 -19.40 -10.20
CA LYS A 314 -13.07 -19.14 -9.47
C LYS A 314 -12.88 -19.27 -7.96
N GLU A 315 -12.10 -20.27 -7.55
CA GLU A 315 -11.81 -20.60 -6.15
C GLU A 315 -11.01 -19.47 -5.49
N GLU A 316 -10.14 -18.78 -6.24
CA GLU A 316 -9.38 -17.60 -5.83
C GLU A 316 -10.20 -16.29 -5.88
N GLY A 317 -11.51 -16.36 -6.13
CA GLY A 317 -12.38 -15.19 -6.24
C GLY A 317 -12.34 -14.48 -7.60
N GLY A 318 -11.68 -15.06 -8.59
CA GLY A 318 -11.55 -14.54 -9.94
C GLY A 318 -12.80 -14.71 -10.79
N ARG A 319 -12.62 -14.78 -12.10
CA ARG A 319 -13.72 -14.96 -13.08
C ARG A 319 -14.31 -16.36 -13.02
N HIS A 320 -15.57 -16.48 -13.42
CA HIS A 320 -16.26 -17.76 -13.61
C HIS A 320 -16.34 -18.18 -15.09
N THR A 321 -16.01 -17.25 -16.00
CA THR A 321 -16.17 -17.43 -17.43
C THR A 321 -14.88 -17.02 -18.14
N PRO A 322 -14.55 -17.63 -19.29
CA PRO A 322 -13.41 -17.19 -20.10
C PRO A 322 -13.59 -15.76 -20.60
N PHE A 323 -12.49 -15.16 -21.02
CA PHE A 323 -12.52 -13.94 -21.80
C PHE A 323 -11.88 -14.15 -23.18
N PHE A 324 -12.17 -13.24 -24.09
CA PHE A 324 -11.81 -13.31 -25.48
C PHE A 324 -10.97 -12.10 -25.89
N LYS A 325 -10.41 -12.15 -27.10
CA LYS A 325 -9.75 -10.99 -27.71
C LYS A 325 -10.63 -9.74 -27.63
N GLY A 326 -10.02 -8.64 -27.27
CA GLY A 326 -10.72 -7.37 -27.09
C GLY A 326 -11.37 -7.17 -25.72
N TYR A 327 -11.12 -8.06 -24.77
CA TYR A 327 -11.49 -7.88 -23.36
C TYR A 327 -10.90 -6.58 -22.81
N ARG A 328 -11.70 -5.81 -22.07
CA ARG A 328 -11.35 -4.46 -21.61
C ARG A 328 -11.50 -4.29 -20.10
N PRO A 329 -10.60 -4.87 -19.30
CA PRO A 329 -10.57 -4.66 -17.86
C PRO A 329 -9.83 -3.37 -17.47
N GLN A 330 -9.75 -3.11 -16.17
CA GLN A 330 -8.88 -2.10 -15.59
C GLN A 330 -7.54 -2.72 -15.18
N PHE A 331 -6.46 -2.04 -15.56
CA PHE A 331 -5.08 -2.36 -15.18
C PHE A 331 -4.64 -1.42 -14.07
N TYR A 332 -4.33 -1.98 -12.92
CA TYR A 332 -3.86 -1.27 -11.75
C TYR A 332 -2.35 -1.31 -11.72
N VAL A 333 -1.73 -0.15 -11.84
CA VAL A 333 -0.29 0.02 -11.93
C VAL A 333 0.14 1.13 -10.97
N ARG A 334 1.01 0.82 -10.00
CA ARG A 334 1.41 1.79 -8.97
C ARG A 334 0.16 2.43 -8.31
N THR A 335 0.00 3.75 -8.47
CA THR A 335 -1.10 4.53 -7.88
C THR A 335 -2.25 4.83 -8.84
N THR A 336 -2.22 4.28 -10.07
CA THR A 336 -3.25 4.51 -11.09
C THR A 336 -3.98 3.24 -11.50
N ASP A 337 -5.14 3.42 -12.10
CA ASP A 337 -5.87 2.41 -12.85
C ASP A 337 -6.23 2.95 -14.23
N VAL A 338 -6.00 2.14 -15.26
CA VAL A 338 -6.28 2.51 -16.66
C VAL A 338 -6.98 1.35 -17.35
N THR A 339 -8.04 1.65 -18.11
CA THR A 339 -8.66 0.65 -18.97
C THR A 339 -7.74 0.30 -20.13
N GLY A 340 -7.60 -0.99 -20.41
CA GLY A 340 -6.81 -1.48 -21.53
C GLY A 340 -7.54 -2.56 -22.31
N ALA A 341 -7.27 -2.67 -23.60
CA ALA A 341 -7.74 -3.75 -24.45
C ALA A 341 -6.70 -4.87 -24.53
N VAL A 342 -7.15 -6.11 -24.39
CA VAL A 342 -6.31 -7.30 -24.46
C VAL A 342 -6.29 -7.85 -25.87
N GLU A 343 -5.11 -8.11 -26.41
CA GLU A 343 -4.87 -8.87 -27.64
C GLU A 343 -4.24 -10.22 -27.26
N LEU A 344 -4.87 -11.31 -27.70
CA LEU A 344 -4.38 -12.66 -27.44
C LEU A 344 -3.39 -13.10 -28.53
N PRO A 345 -2.45 -14.02 -28.22
CA PRO A 345 -1.54 -14.59 -29.20
C PRO A 345 -2.28 -15.27 -30.36
N GLU A 346 -1.60 -15.41 -31.50
CA GLU A 346 -2.14 -16.10 -32.66
C GLU A 346 -2.51 -17.56 -32.32
N GLY A 347 -3.73 -17.97 -32.67
CA GLY A 347 -4.25 -19.31 -32.39
C GLY A 347 -4.93 -19.45 -31.00
N VAL A 348 -4.90 -18.45 -30.17
CA VAL A 348 -5.64 -18.42 -28.88
C VAL A 348 -6.93 -17.66 -29.06
N GLU A 349 -8.07 -18.36 -28.97
CA GLU A 349 -9.39 -17.74 -29.10
C GLU A 349 -9.93 -17.22 -27.77
N MET A 350 -9.61 -17.90 -26.66
CA MET A 350 -10.10 -17.55 -25.31
C MET A 350 -9.06 -17.92 -24.25
N VAL A 351 -9.20 -17.31 -23.06
CA VAL A 351 -8.42 -17.56 -21.86
C VAL A 351 -9.35 -17.98 -20.74
N MET A 352 -9.04 -19.11 -20.09
CA MET A 352 -9.83 -19.65 -18.98
C MET A 352 -9.34 -19.10 -17.63
N PRO A 353 -10.23 -19.01 -16.62
CA PRO A 353 -9.78 -18.84 -15.24
C PRO A 353 -8.80 -19.95 -14.83
N GLY A 354 -7.68 -19.55 -14.19
CA GLY A 354 -6.56 -20.45 -13.85
C GLY A 354 -5.43 -20.52 -14.89
N ASP A 355 -5.60 -19.91 -16.07
CA ASP A 355 -4.57 -19.93 -17.11
C ASP A 355 -3.44 -18.93 -16.84
N ASN A 356 -2.22 -19.31 -17.26
CA ASN A 356 -1.10 -18.40 -17.49
C ASN A 356 -1.02 -18.12 -19.00
N ILE A 357 -0.94 -16.84 -19.37
CA ILE A 357 -0.96 -16.44 -20.77
C ILE A 357 -0.05 -15.22 -21.02
N ASP A 358 0.68 -15.26 -22.11
CA ASP A 358 1.33 -14.09 -22.66
C ASP A 358 0.35 -13.32 -23.54
N MET A 359 0.18 -12.04 -23.30
CA MET A 359 -0.75 -11.20 -24.04
C MET A 359 -0.19 -9.81 -24.32
N THR A 360 -0.75 -9.17 -25.33
CA THR A 360 -0.47 -7.75 -25.58
C THR A 360 -1.61 -6.90 -25.00
N VAL A 361 -1.25 -5.83 -24.35
CA VAL A 361 -2.21 -4.87 -23.75
C VAL A 361 -2.02 -3.51 -24.40
N GLU A 362 -3.14 -2.87 -24.75
CA GLU A 362 -3.18 -1.50 -25.23
C GLU A 362 -4.07 -0.65 -24.31
N LEU A 363 -3.43 0.26 -23.56
CA LEU A 363 -4.09 1.15 -22.60
C LEU A 363 -4.72 2.34 -23.31
N ILE A 364 -5.82 2.87 -22.77
CA ILE A 364 -6.50 4.07 -23.31
C ILE A 364 -5.75 5.37 -22.99
N SER A 365 -4.83 5.35 -22.03
CA SER A 365 -4.02 6.50 -21.63
C SER A 365 -2.57 6.06 -21.39
N PRO A 366 -1.58 6.90 -21.70
CA PRO A 366 -0.18 6.56 -21.46
C PRO A 366 0.12 6.61 -19.96
N ILE A 367 0.86 5.64 -19.47
CA ILE A 367 1.35 5.61 -18.08
C ILE A 367 2.87 5.41 -18.04
N ALA A 368 3.51 5.92 -17.01
CA ALA A 368 4.94 5.69 -16.78
C ALA A 368 5.20 4.21 -16.52
N MET A 369 5.95 3.57 -17.40
CA MET A 369 6.06 2.11 -17.45
C MET A 369 7.48 1.67 -17.80
N GLU A 370 7.87 0.50 -17.29
CA GLU A 370 9.15 -0.15 -17.57
C GLU A 370 9.00 -1.67 -17.56
N ASP A 371 9.93 -2.37 -18.20
CA ASP A 371 9.96 -3.83 -18.20
C ASP A 371 10.14 -4.37 -16.75
N GLY A 372 9.49 -5.49 -16.45
CA GLY A 372 9.51 -6.10 -15.12
C GLY A 372 8.49 -5.53 -14.13
N MET A 373 7.69 -4.54 -14.52
CA MET A 373 6.69 -3.93 -13.63
C MET A 373 5.48 -4.83 -13.45
N ASN A 374 5.06 -5.02 -12.18
CA ASN A 374 3.87 -5.77 -11.82
C ASN A 374 2.60 -4.92 -11.97
N PHE A 375 1.49 -5.60 -12.27
CA PHE A 375 0.16 -4.99 -12.31
C PHE A 375 -0.93 -5.97 -11.90
N ALA A 376 -2.06 -5.44 -11.43
CA ALA A 376 -3.26 -6.22 -11.19
C ALA A 376 -4.32 -5.90 -12.25
N ILE A 377 -5.14 -6.90 -12.59
CA ILE A 377 -6.26 -6.78 -13.52
C ILE A 377 -7.57 -6.87 -12.72
N ARG A 378 -8.46 -5.90 -12.91
CA ARG A 378 -9.74 -5.85 -12.20
C ARG A 378 -10.91 -5.67 -13.15
N GLU A 379 -12.04 -6.28 -12.79
CA GLU A 379 -13.32 -6.17 -13.49
C GLU A 379 -14.48 -6.19 -12.49
N GLY A 380 -15.41 -5.25 -12.61
CA GLY A 380 -16.62 -5.22 -11.79
C GLY A 380 -16.36 -5.22 -10.27
N GLY A 381 -15.28 -4.54 -9.82
CA GLY A 381 -14.89 -4.47 -8.42
C GLY A 381 -14.11 -5.67 -7.89
N ARG A 382 -13.76 -6.65 -8.74
CA ARG A 382 -13.00 -7.86 -8.37
C ARG A 382 -11.64 -7.88 -9.04
N THR A 383 -10.63 -8.42 -8.36
CA THR A 383 -9.36 -8.78 -8.98
C THR A 383 -9.56 -10.08 -9.76
N VAL A 384 -9.21 -10.06 -11.04
CA VAL A 384 -9.41 -11.20 -11.95
C VAL A 384 -8.11 -11.73 -12.51
N GLY A 385 -7.00 -11.09 -12.23
CA GLY A 385 -5.67 -11.54 -12.64
C GLY A 385 -4.57 -10.60 -12.18
N SER A 386 -3.36 -11.04 -12.36
CA SER A 386 -2.14 -10.26 -12.17
C SER A 386 -1.12 -10.59 -13.25
N GLY A 387 -0.21 -9.68 -13.49
CA GLY A 387 0.80 -9.90 -14.51
C GLY A 387 2.05 -9.06 -14.32
N VAL A 388 3.02 -9.35 -15.16
CA VAL A 388 4.31 -8.65 -15.23
C VAL A 388 4.51 -8.15 -16.65
N VAL A 389 4.90 -6.89 -16.81
CA VAL A 389 5.30 -6.31 -18.09
C VAL A 389 6.58 -7.00 -18.55
N THR A 390 6.52 -7.71 -19.67
CA THR A 390 7.69 -8.41 -20.22
C THR A 390 8.43 -7.57 -21.24
N LYS A 391 7.70 -6.70 -21.96
CA LYS A 391 8.28 -5.84 -22.97
C LYS A 391 7.38 -4.66 -23.31
N ILE A 392 7.95 -3.48 -23.35
CA ILE A 392 7.29 -2.28 -23.85
C ILE A 392 7.35 -2.27 -25.38
N ILE A 393 6.22 -2.00 -26.03
CA ILE A 393 6.12 -1.93 -27.50
C ILE A 393 6.08 -0.46 -27.95
N ASN A 394 5.30 0.38 -27.27
CA ASN A 394 5.21 1.82 -27.56
C ASN A 394 4.54 2.58 -26.39
#